data_0339473cbd49244832668ec73088f2c7
#
_entry.id   0339473cbd49244832668ec73088f2c7
#
_cell.length_a   1.000
_cell.length_b   1.000
_cell.length_c   1.000
_cell.angle_alpha   90.00
_cell.angle_beta   90.00
_cell.angle_gamma   90.00
#
_symmetry.space_group_name_H-M   'P 1'
#
loop_
_entity.id
_entity.type
_entity.pdbx_description
1 polymer ?
#
loop_
_entity_poly.entity_id
_entity_poly.type
_entity_poly.pdbx_seq_one_letter_code
_entity_poly.pdbx_strand_id
1 'polypeptide(L)'
;YQPAVYCQDMFTLLDTLGIDRVSLIGTSMGGIMSFIMTTMAPARIQAMVINDIGPEVDPVGLARIQAYVGKLAPPSNWNEAVEQVRAINGPAFPDFSDEDWAQFARNLYCEESDGSLRLDYDANIAKPMDASQGAAVPPDLWQFFDACQSKPM
;
A
#
# COMPACT_ATOMS: atom_id res chain seq x y z
N TYR A 1 -12.15 1.56 -0.84
CA TYR A 1 -10.77 1.25 -0.47
C TYR A 1 -10.70 0.11 0.56
N GLN A 2 -11.24 -1.08 0.20
CA GLN A 2 -11.16 -2.29 1.03
C GLN A 2 -10.29 -3.33 0.33
N PRO A 3 -9.37 -4.03 1.02
CA PRO A 3 -8.49 -5.03 0.38
C PRO A 3 -9.25 -6.09 -0.41
N ALA A 4 -10.39 -6.55 0.07
CA ALA A 4 -11.21 -7.52 -0.63
C ALA A 4 -11.77 -7.00 -1.96
N VAL A 5 -12.12 -5.71 -2.05
CA VAL A 5 -12.58 -5.08 -3.30
C VAL A 5 -11.44 -5.00 -4.29
N TYR A 6 -10.26 -4.56 -3.86
CA TYR A 6 -9.07 -4.57 -4.71
C TYR A 6 -8.73 -5.96 -5.25
N CYS A 7 -8.90 -7.02 -4.44
CA CYS A 7 -8.68 -8.39 -4.92
C CYS A 7 -9.67 -8.76 -6.04
N GLN A 8 -10.92 -8.33 -5.94
CA GLN A 8 -11.92 -8.54 -7.00
C GLN A 8 -11.55 -7.77 -8.27
N ASP A 9 -11.11 -6.52 -8.13
CA ASP A 9 -10.65 -5.70 -9.26
C ASP A 9 -9.44 -6.35 -9.95
N MET A 10 -8.50 -6.89 -9.18
CA MET A 10 -7.35 -7.62 -9.73
C MET A 10 -7.77 -8.87 -10.49
N PHE A 11 -8.71 -9.67 -9.98
CA PHE A 11 -9.22 -10.82 -10.73
C PHE A 11 -9.96 -10.39 -11.98
N THR A 12 -10.74 -9.33 -11.93
CA THR A 12 -11.41 -8.77 -13.11
C THR A 12 -10.40 -8.34 -14.18
N LEU A 13 -9.31 -7.69 -13.76
CA LEU A 13 -8.21 -7.32 -14.66
C LEU A 13 -7.57 -8.56 -15.29
N LEU A 14 -7.22 -9.57 -14.50
CA LEU A 14 -6.62 -10.81 -14.99
C LEU A 14 -7.54 -11.52 -15.99
N ASP A 15 -8.83 -11.57 -15.71
CA ASP A 15 -9.82 -12.18 -16.61
C ASP A 15 -9.94 -11.39 -17.92
N THR A 16 -9.94 -10.06 -17.85
CA THR A 16 -9.99 -9.18 -19.03
C THR A 16 -8.75 -9.37 -19.91
N LEU A 17 -7.60 -9.63 -19.32
CA LEU A 17 -6.34 -9.85 -20.03
C LEU A 17 -6.14 -11.31 -20.45
N GLY A 18 -7.05 -12.22 -20.11
CA GLY A 18 -6.92 -13.66 -20.39
C GLY A 18 -5.76 -14.34 -19.65
N ILE A 19 -5.42 -13.83 -18.46
CA ILE A 19 -4.33 -14.36 -17.64
C ILE A 19 -4.91 -15.33 -16.60
N ASP A 20 -4.68 -16.60 -16.80
CA ASP A 20 -5.21 -17.65 -15.90
C ASP A 20 -4.45 -17.76 -14.59
N ARG A 21 -3.12 -17.58 -14.61
CA ARG A 21 -2.25 -17.82 -13.44
C ARG A 21 -1.18 -16.73 -13.33
N VAL A 22 -0.89 -16.34 -12.09
CA VAL A 22 0.09 -15.27 -11.78
C VAL A 22 1.01 -15.66 -10.63
N SER A 23 2.19 -15.04 -10.60
CA SER A 23 2.98 -14.87 -9.38
C SER A 23 2.79 -13.46 -8.86
N LEU A 24 2.68 -13.31 -7.54
CA LEU A 24 2.41 -12.04 -6.89
C LEU A 24 3.67 -11.48 -6.22
N ILE A 25 3.86 -10.17 -6.31
CA ILE A 25 4.84 -9.44 -5.49
C ILE A 25 4.04 -8.37 -4.76
N GLY A 26 3.90 -8.51 -3.44
CA GLY A 26 3.07 -7.63 -2.64
C GLY A 26 3.83 -7.00 -1.49
N THR A 27 3.84 -5.66 -1.46
CA THR A 27 4.39 -4.88 -0.34
C THR A 27 3.26 -4.35 0.51
N SER A 28 3.37 -4.48 1.84
CA SER A 28 2.39 -3.95 2.81
C SER A 28 0.96 -4.40 2.44
N MET A 29 0.06 -3.48 2.09
CA MET A 29 -1.32 -3.80 1.65
C MET A 29 -1.34 -4.78 0.46
N GLY A 30 -0.36 -4.69 -0.45
CA GLY A 30 -0.22 -5.65 -1.55
C GLY A 30 0.08 -7.08 -1.08
N GLY A 31 0.78 -7.22 0.05
CA GLY A 31 0.98 -8.52 0.71
C GLY A 31 -0.32 -9.05 1.33
N ILE A 32 -1.10 -8.20 2.00
CA ILE A 32 -2.43 -8.56 2.51
C ILE A 32 -3.34 -9.02 1.37
N MET A 33 -3.35 -8.28 0.26
CA MET A 33 -4.09 -8.66 -0.94
C MET A 33 -3.63 -10.02 -1.48
N SER A 34 -2.33 -10.29 -1.47
CA SER A 34 -1.78 -11.58 -1.94
C SER A 34 -2.27 -12.75 -1.10
N PHE A 35 -2.36 -12.60 0.23
CA PHE A 35 -2.97 -13.59 1.11
C PHE A 35 -4.45 -13.81 0.79
N ILE A 36 -5.22 -12.74 0.66
CA ILE A 36 -6.66 -12.80 0.34
C ILE A 36 -6.88 -13.44 -1.04
N MET A 37 -6.14 -13.01 -2.07
CA MET A 37 -6.25 -13.55 -3.43
C MET A 37 -5.93 -15.05 -3.46
N THR A 38 -4.91 -15.49 -2.71
CA THR A 38 -4.56 -16.91 -2.61
C THR A 38 -5.67 -17.73 -1.96
N THR A 39 -6.32 -17.16 -0.94
CA THR A 39 -7.47 -17.82 -0.30
C THR A 39 -8.69 -17.87 -1.22
N MET A 40 -8.95 -16.80 -1.98
CA MET A 40 -10.10 -16.71 -2.89
C MET A 40 -9.98 -17.65 -4.10
N ALA A 41 -8.78 -17.74 -4.70
CA ALA A 41 -8.55 -18.50 -5.92
C ALA A 41 -7.15 -19.15 -5.94
N PRO A 42 -6.90 -20.16 -5.08
CA PRO A 42 -5.58 -20.76 -4.93
C PRO A 42 -5.01 -21.36 -6.22
N ALA A 43 -5.86 -21.84 -7.12
CA ALA A 43 -5.43 -22.38 -8.40
C ALA A 43 -4.83 -21.33 -9.35
N ARG A 44 -5.18 -20.07 -9.16
CA ARG A 44 -4.70 -18.94 -9.96
C ARG A 44 -3.36 -18.40 -9.51
N ILE A 45 -2.92 -18.70 -8.28
CA ILE A 45 -1.67 -18.18 -7.72
C ILE A 45 -0.59 -19.27 -7.80
N GLN A 46 0.52 -18.95 -8.46
CA GLN A 46 1.65 -19.85 -8.64
C GLN A 46 2.66 -19.75 -7.50
N ALA A 47 3.06 -18.53 -7.18
CA ALA A 47 4.04 -18.18 -6.16
C ALA A 47 3.79 -16.75 -5.67
N MET A 48 4.40 -16.36 -4.56
CA MET A 48 4.34 -14.99 -4.07
C MET A 48 5.64 -14.54 -3.43
N VAL A 49 5.90 -13.23 -3.49
CA VAL A 49 6.89 -12.53 -2.68
C VAL A 49 6.13 -11.55 -1.81
N ILE A 50 6.26 -11.70 -0.51
CA ILE A 50 5.64 -10.83 0.48
C ILE A 50 6.72 -9.96 1.09
N ASN A 51 6.56 -8.65 0.96
CA ASN A 51 7.51 -7.68 1.44
C ASN A 51 6.87 -6.77 2.48
N ASP A 52 7.54 -6.60 3.62
CA ASP A 52 7.21 -5.67 4.70
C ASP A 52 5.78 -5.82 5.25
N ILE A 53 5.30 -7.05 5.35
CA ILE A 53 4.04 -7.42 6.02
C ILE A 53 4.06 -8.90 6.40
N GLY A 54 3.37 -9.23 7.48
CA GLY A 54 3.14 -10.60 7.94
C GLY A 54 1.71 -10.78 8.43
N PRO A 55 1.39 -11.95 8.99
CA PRO A 55 0.07 -12.21 9.57
C PRO A 55 -0.17 -11.41 10.87
N GLU A 56 0.87 -10.88 11.48
CA GLU A 56 0.79 -9.96 12.61
C GLU A 56 1.25 -8.57 12.16
N VAL A 57 0.42 -7.58 12.46
CA VAL A 57 0.69 -6.17 12.13
C VAL A 57 0.98 -5.41 13.42
N ASP A 58 2.16 -4.78 13.49
CA ASP A 58 2.51 -3.95 14.65
C ASP A 58 1.54 -2.75 14.77
N PRO A 59 0.81 -2.63 15.89
CA PRO A 59 -0.12 -1.53 16.10
C PRO A 59 0.56 -0.16 16.14
N VAL A 60 1.81 -0.08 16.56
CA VAL A 60 2.57 1.18 16.59
C VAL A 60 2.89 1.63 15.17
N GLY A 61 3.35 0.70 14.32
CA GLY A 61 3.58 0.95 12.90
C GLY A 61 2.30 1.36 12.18
N LEU A 62 1.19 0.66 12.44
CA LEU A 62 -0.11 1.01 11.86
C LEU A 62 -0.59 2.39 12.29
N ALA A 63 -0.49 2.73 13.58
CA ALA A 63 -0.87 4.04 14.10
C ALA A 63 -0.04 5.17 13.46
N ARG A 64 1.25 4.93 13.21
CA ARG A 64 2.12 5.87 12.50
C ARG A 64 1.60 6.13 11.07
N ILE A 65 1.26 5.09 10.32
CA ILE A 65 0.71 5.21 8.96
C ILE A 65 -0.61 6.00 9.00
N GLN A 66 -1.51 5.67 9.91
CA GLN A 66 -2.79 6.36 10.09
C GLN A 66 -2.65 7.84 10.44
N ALA A 67 -1.51 8.25 11.00
CA ALA A 67 -1.26 9.64 11.34
C ALA A 67 -1.06 10.55 10.12
N TYR A 68 -0.56 10.03 8.99
CA TYR A 68 -0.23 10.86 7.83
C TYR A 68 -0.98 10.51 6.54
N VAL A 69 -1.39 9.24 6.34
CA VAL A 69 -2.04 8.83 5.10
C VAL A 69 -3.35 9.59 4.89
N GLY A 70 -3.47 10.28 3.75
CA GLY A 70 -4.62 11.09 3.38
C GLY A 70 -4.83 12.37 4.22
N LYS A 71 -3.88 12.72 5.10
CA LYS A 71 -3.99 13.85 6.04
C LYS A 71 -2.92 14.92 5.84
N LEU A 72 -1.98 14.71 4.93
CA LEU A 72 -0.92 15.68 4.67
C LEU A 72 -1.51 16.93 4.03
N ALA A 73 -1.14 18.10 4.58
CA ALA A 73 -1.47 19.36 3.94
C ALA A 73 -0.73 19.47 2.59
N PRO A 74 -1.36 20.01 1.55
CA PRO A 74 -0.67 20.28 0.30
C PRO A 74 0.54 21.19 0.53
N PRO A 75 1.75 20.84 0.03
CA PRO A 75 2.91 21.69 0.14
C PRO A 75 2.80 22.89 -0.80
N SER A 76 3.35 24.03 -0.41
CA SER A 76 3.29 25.26 -1.19
C SER A 76 4.26 25.27 -2.38
N ASN A 77 5.26 24.39 -2.36
CA ASN A 77 6.30 24.25 -3.38
C ASN A 77 7.05 22.93 -3.23
N TRP A 78 7.89 22.60 -4.24
CA TRP A 78 8.65 21.35 -4.26
C TRP A 78 9.64 21.21 -3.09
N ASN A 79 10.21 22.28 -2.57
CA ASN A 79 11.10 22.22 -1.41
C ASN A 79 10.34 21.76 -0.16
N GLU A 80 9.16 22.31 0.07
CA GLU A 80 8.29 21.90 1.16
C GLU A 80 7.81 20.43 1.00
N ALA A 81 7.52 20.01 -0.24
CA ALA A 81 7.20 18.62 -0.53
C ALA A 81 8.33 17.67 -0.14
N VAL A 82 9.58 18.03 -0.47
CA VAL A 82 10.78 17.27 -0.08
C VAL A 82 10.93 17.20 1.43
N GLU A 83 10.76 18.32 2.14
CA GLU A 83 10.86 18.34 3.60
C GLU A 83 9.76 17.48 4.26
N GLN A 84 8.54 17.48 3.73
CA GLN A 84 7.45 16.64 4.24
C GLN A 84 7.76 15.15 4.09
N VAL A 85 8.21 14.70 2.92
CA VAL A 85 8.54 13.29 2.71
C VAL A 85 9.73 12.84 3.53
N ARG A 86 10.74 13.71 3.69
CA ARG A 86 11.90 13.46 4.53
C ARG A 86 11.52 13.34 6.01
N ALA A 87 10.68 14.22 6.51
CA ALA A 87 10.23 14.18 7.90
C ALA A 87 9.49 12.87 8.26
N ILE A 88 8.71 12.34 7.32
CA ILE A 88 7.93 11.11 7.52
C ILE A 88 8.79 9.86 7.36
N ASN A 89 9.65 9.83 6.33
CA ASN A 89 10.31 8.61 5.87
C ASN A 89 11.81 8.56 6.21
N GLY A 90 12.41 9.66 6.67
CA GLY A 90 13.83 9.75 6.98
C GLY A 90 14.36 8.62 7.87
N PRO A 91 13.66 8.21 8.94
CA PRO A 91 14.09 7.09 9.77
C PRO A 91 14.21 5.75 9.04
N ALA A 92 13.43 5.56 7.96
CA ALA A 92 13.46 4.34 7.15
C ALA A 92 14.52 4.37 6.03
N PHE A 93 14.95 5.58 5.62
CA PHE A 93 15.89 5.79 4.52
C PHE A 93 17.02 6.74 4.92
N PRO A 94 17.87 6.35 5.90
CA PRO A 94 18.90 7.23 6.45
C PRO A 94 19.98 7.63 5.44
N ASP A 95 20.17 6.82 4.39
CA ASP A 95 21.23 7.02 3.39
C ASP A 95 20.76 7.75 2.12
N PHE A 96 19.49 8.22 2.10
CA PHE A 96 18.98 8.96 0.94
C PHE A 96 19.67 10.30 0.77
N SER A 97 20.13 10.56 -0.45
CA SER A 97 20.65 11.87 -0.88
C SER A 97 19.52 12.88 -1.08
N ASP A 98 19.87 14.14 -1.28
CA ASP A 98 18.88 15.17 -1.61
C ASP A 98 18.18 14.89 -2.94
N GLU A 99 18.86 14.26 -3.90
CA GLU A 99 18.28 13.83 -5.17
C GLU A 99 17.26 12.72 -4.98
N ASP A 100 17.53 11.75 -4.10
CA ASP A 100 16.60 10.67 -3.77
C ASP A 100 15.33 11.24 -3.12
N TRP A 101 15.47 12.19 -2.20
CA TRP A 101 14.33 12.87 -1.59
C TRP A 101 13.52 13.69 -2.59
N ALA A 102 14.18 14.38 -3.51
CA ALA A 102 13.50 15.10 -4.58
C ALA A 102 12.71 14.16 -5.49
N GLN A 103 13.29 13.00 -5.83
CA GLN A 103 12.59 11.98 -6.62
C GLN A 103 11.44 11.36 -5.84
N PHE A 104 11.62 11.10 -4.54
CA PHE A 104 10.55 10.58 -3.68
C PHE A 104 9.35 11.55 -3.64
N ALA A 105 9.62 12.86 -3.47
CA ALA A 105 8.57 13.87 -3.50
C ALA A 105 7.84 13.89 -4.85
N ARG A 106 8.55 13.80 -5.98
CA ARG A 106 7.95 13.73 -7.32
C ARG A 106 7.12 12.48 -7.58
N ASN A 107 7.38 11.39 -6.86
CA ASN A 107 6.59 10.17 -6.95
C ASN A 107 5.32 10.24 -6.08
N LEU A 108 5.27 11.17 -5.13
CA LEU A 108 4.16 11.30 -4.18
C LEU A 108 3.21 12.46 -4.51
N TYR A 109 3.75 13.52 -5.12
CA TYR A 109 2.99 14.73 -5.47
C TYR A 109 2.97 14.96 -6.96
N CYS A 110 1.88 15.53 -7.47
CA CYS A 110 1.78 16.07 -8.82
C CYS A 110 1.52 17.57 -8.78
N GLU A 111 1.97 18.26 -9.84
CA GLU A 111 1.77 19.69 -10.02
C GLU A 111 0.56 19.92 -10.94
N GLU A 112 -0.36 20.74 -10.47
CA GLU A 112 -1.54 21.17 -11.21
C GLU A 112 -1.20 22.29 -12.18
N SER A 113 -2.11 22.60 -13.10
CA SER A 113 -1.91 23.64 -14.11
C SER A 113 -1.73 25.05 -13.55
N ASP A 114 -2.15 25.30 -12.32
CA ASP A 114 -1.97 26.57 -11.62
C ASP A 114 -0.68 26.63 -10.77
N GLY A 115 0.15 25.57 -10.84
CA GLY A 115 1.40 25.46 -10.09
C GLY A 115 1.26 24.95 -8.66
N SER A 116 0.04 24.66 -8.20
CA SER A 116 -0.18 24.04 -6.89
C SER A 116 0.22 22.57 -6.89
N LEU A 117 0.66 22.08 -5.73
CA LEU A 117 1.01 20.67 -5.55
C LEU A 117 -0.11 19.95 -4.79
N ARG A 118 -0.45 18.76 -5.24
CA ARG A 118 -1.34 17.85 -4.51
C ARG A 118 -0.75 16.45 -4.43
N LEU A 119 -1.22 15.68 -3.47
CA LEU A 119 -0.92 14.24 -3.42
C LEU A 119 -1.42 13.55 -4.68
N ASP A 120 -0.58 12.72 -5.29
CA ASP A 120 -0.91 11.95 -6.49
C ASP A 120 -1.61 10.62 -6.16
N TYR A 121 -2.40 10.63 -5.10
CA TYR A 121 -3.29 9.54 -4.73
C TYR A 121 -4.60 10.09 -4.13
N ASP A 122 -5.65 9.29 -4.17
CA ASP A 122 -6.94 9.67 -3.58
C ASP A 122 -6.86 9.64 -2.05
N ALA A 123 -7.05 10.80 -1.40
CA ALA A 123 -7.05 10.92 0.06
C ALA A 123 -8.12 10.03 0.74
N ASN A 124 -9.16 9.60 0.01
CA ASN A 124 -10.16 8.66 0.52
C ASN A 124 -9.58 7.28 0.88
N ILE A 125 -8.35 6.97 0.48
CA ILE A 125 -7.64 5.75 0.93
C ILE A 125 -7.52 5.69 2.46
N ALA A 126 -7.56 6.82 3.15
CA ALA A 126 -7.55 6.88 4.60
C ALA A 126 -8.87 6.46 5.27
N LYS A 127 -10.01 6.53 4.56
CA LYS A 127 -11.32 6.27 5.16
C LYS A 127 -11.46 4.90 5.84
N PRO A 128 -10.98 3.79 5.26
CA PRO A 128 -11.05 2.49 5.93
C PRO A 128 -10.17 2.39 7.17
N MET A 129 -9.19 3.30 7.32
CA MET A 129 -8.27 3.33 8.45
C MET A 129 -8.84 4.12 9.65
N ASP A 130 -9.90 4.88 9.45
CA ASP A 130 -10.56 5.60 10.52
C ASP A 130 -11.30 4.61 11.43
N ALA A 131 -10.99 4.64 12.72
CA ALA A 131 -11.50 3.70 13.73
C ALA A 131 -13.05 3.60 13.79
N SER A 132 -13.75 4.58 13.23
CA SER A 132 -15.22 4.61 13.13
C SER A 132 -15.80 3.74 12.00
N GLN A 133 -14.97 3.24 11.09
CA GLN A 133 -15.43 2.53 9.88
C GLN A 133 -15.00 1.04 9.80
N GLY A 134 -14.36 0.52 10.84
CA GLY A 134 -13.83 -0.84 10.88
C GLY A 134 -12.35 -0.91 10.48
N ALA A 135 -11.69 -1.98 10.89
CA ALA A 135 -10.26 -2.14 10.64
C ALA A 135 -9.97 -2.34 9.15
N ALA A 136 -9.06 -1.55 8.61
CA ALA A 136 -8.54 -1.73 7.25
C ALA A 136 -7.75 -3.06 7.08
N VAL A 137 -7.29 -3.63 8.19
CA VAL A 137 -6.60 -4.92 8.27
C VAL A 137 -7.57 -5.92 8.88
N PRO A 138 -7.80 -7.08 8.28
CA PRO A 138 -8.58 -8.15 8.90
C PRO A 138 -8.03 -8.45 10.31
N PRO A 139 -8.87 -8.67 11.33
CA PRO A 139 -8.44 -8.87 12.71
C PRO A 139 -7.60 -10.15 12.90
N ASP A 140 -7.64 -11.09 11.97
CA ASP A 140 -6.87 -12.33 11.98
C ASP A 140 -6.36 -12.63 10.56
N LEU A 141 -5.12 -12.24 10.29
CA LEU A 141 -4.46 -12.53 9.03
C LEU A 141 -3.86 -13.95 8.98
N TRP A 142 -3.74 -14.65 10.13
CA TRP A 142 -3.18 -16.00 10.18
C TRP A 142 -3.99 -16.98 9.34
N GLN A 143 -5.32 -16.89 9.38
CA GLN A 143 -6.17 -17.76 8.56
C GLN A 143 -5.91 -17.62 7.05
N PHE A 144 -5.59 -16.41 6.58
CA PHE A 144 -5.24 -16.16 5.18
C PHE A 144 -3.79 -16.58 4.88
N PHE A 145 -2.88 -16.34 5.82
CA PHE A 145 -1.49 -16.75 5.71
C PHE A 145 -1.36 -18.28 5.65
N ASP A 146 -2.10 -19.01 6.50
CA ASP A 146 -2.10 -20.47 6.51
C ASP A 146 -2.59 -21.05 5.18
N ALA A 147 -3.53 -20.42 4.51
CA ALA A 147 -3.97 -20.82 3.18
C ALA A 147 -2.85 -20.70 2.12
N CYS A 148 -1.82 -19.90 2.39
CA CYS A 148 -0.69 -19.71 1.49
C CYS A 148 0.41 -20.79 1.61
N GLN A 149 0.39 -21.65 2.63
CA GLN A 149 1.45 -22.66 2.90
C GLN A 149 1.69 -23.62 1.73
N SER A 150 0.72 -23.81 0.85
CA SER A 150 0.85 -24.67 -0.33
C SER A 150 1.56 -23.98 -1.50
N LYS A 151 1.96 -22.72 -1.37
CA LYS A 151 2.58 -21.92 -2.42
C LYS A 151 4.03 -21.61 -2.08
N PRO A 152 4.93 -21.60 -3.07
CA PRO A 152 6.25 -20.99 -2.89
C PRO A 152 6.11 -19.52 -2.47
N MET A 153 6.80 -19.20 -1.35
CA MET A 153 6.78 -17.84 -0.80
C MET A 153 8.21 -17.39 -0.52
#